data_50b8b3ca3177fe19baab94d24789e581
#
_entry.id   50b8b3ca3177fe19baab94d24789e581
#
_cell.length_a   1.000
_cell.length_b   1.000
_cell.length_c   1.000
_cell.angle_alpha   90.00
_cell.angle_beta   90.00
_cell.angle_gamma   90.00
#
_symmetry.space_group_name_H-M   'P 1'
#
loop_
_entity.id
_entity.type
_entity.pdbx_description
1 polymer ?
#
loop_
_entity_poly.entity_id
_entity_poly.type
_entity_poly.pdbx_seq_one_letter_code
_entity_poly.pdbx_strand_id
1 'polypeptide(L)'
;AEAYGVVDTSKGWNGYNVLHTAASRVAGLDIDFVPGEGGLATHDIVAAAGNGDVEVVYLLGADEIDTQALGNAFVVYQGHHGDNGAHRADVILPGAAYTEKNATWVNTEGRVQLGRLAAFPPGDAREDWTIIRALSDVLGKSIPCDDLRGVRSMLVNANANFMNIDIAVHKVRIGVNQ
;
A
#
# COMPACT_ATOMS: atom_id res chain seq x y z
N ALA A 1 -8.33 23.97 -11.83
CA ALA A 1 -8.87 22.97 -12.75
C ALA A 1 -10.21 23.48 -13.37
N GLU A 2 -11.17 23.93 -12.58
CA GLU A 2 -12.46 24.49 -13.06
C GLU A 2 -12.26 25.72 -13.97
N ALA A 3 -11.36 26.64 -13.59
CA ALA A 3 -11.06 27.85 -14.37
C ALA A 3 -10.54 27.56 -15.79
N TYR A 4 -10.03 26.36 -16.03
CA TYR A 4 -9.54 25.93 -17.35
C TYR A 4 -10.49 24.94 -18.05
N GLY A 5 -11.70 24.74 -17.52
CA GLY A 5 -12.71 23.86 -18.09
C GLY A 5 -12.33 22.37 -18.11
N VAL A 6 -11.33 21.95 -17.33
CA VAL A 6 -10.92 20.53 -17.23
C VAL A 6 -11.72 19.76 -16.17
N VAL A 7 -12.59 20.46 -15.43
CA VAL A 7 -13.54 19.86 -14.49
C VAL A 7 -14.91 20.48 -14.76
N ASP A 8 -15.92 19.65 -14.94
CA ASP A 8 -17.33 20.06 -15.08
C ASP A 8 -18.16 19.28 -14.06
N THR A 9 -18.36 19.88 -12.91
CA THR A 9 -19.10 19.28 -11.80
C THR A 9 -20.59 19.05 -12.16
N SER A 10 -21.15 19.85 -13.07
CA SER A 10 -22.56 19.70 -13.50
C SER A 10 -22.77 18.43 -14.31
N LYS A 11 -21.74 17.93 -14.98
CA LYS A 11 -21.75 16.69 -15.76
C LYS A 11 -21.09 15.53 -15.04
N GLY A 12 -20.58 15.75 -13.82
CA GLY A 12 -19.80 14.76 -13.11
C GLY A 12 -18.47 14.40 -13.80
N TRP A 13 -17.96 15.31 -14.66
CA TRP A 13 -16.74 15.06 -15.43
C TRP A 13 -15.52 15.72 -14.80
N ASN A 14 -14.43 14.94 -14.67
CA ASN A 14 -13.15 15.41 -14.21
C ASN A 14 -12.03 14.92 -15.12
N GLY A 15 -11.50 15.81 -15.97
CA GLY A 15 -10.34 15.55 -16.82
C GLY A 15 -9.00 15.87 -16.16
N TYR A 16 -9.01 16.28 -14.87
CA TYR A 16 -7.79 16.53 -14.12
C TYR A 16 -7.29 15.26 -13.45
N ASN A 17 -6.10 14.83 -13.82
CA ASN A 17 -5.45 13.64 -13.26
C ASN A 17 -4.07 14.00 -12.73
N VAL A 18 -3.70 13.37 -11.62
CA VAL A 18 -2.37 13.48 -11.02
C VAL A 18 -1.69 12.11 -11.11
N LEU A 19 -0.51 12.09 -11.73
CA LEU A 19 0.32 10.90 -11.71
C LEU A 19 0.99 10.77 -10.35
N HIS A 20 0.75 9.65 -9.69
CA HIS A 20 1.39 9.35 -8.42
C HIS A 20 2.79 8.77 -8.65
N THR A 21 3.72 9.08 -7.76
CA THR A 21 5.10 8.57 -7.80
C THR A 21 5.22 7.11 -7.36
N ALA A 22 4.25 6.62 -6.58
CA ALA A 22 4.22 5.23 -6.10
C ALA A 22 3.09 4.43 -6.77
N ALA A 23 3.40 3.24 -7.27
CA ALA A 23 2.47 2.38 -8.01
C ALA A 23 1.25 1.93 -7.17
N SER A 24 1.41 1.78 -5.86
CA SER A 24 0.35 1.35 -4.94
C SER A 24 -0.52 2.49 -4.38
N ARG A 25 -0.22 3.74 -4.71
CA ARG A 25 -0.88 4.91 -4.10
C ARG A 25 -2.39 4.91 -4.32
N VAL A 26 -2.85 4.62 -5.53
CA VAL A 26 -4.29 4.63 -5.84
C VAL A 26 -5.03 3.53 -5.08
N ALA A 27 -4.47 2.33 -5.00
CA ALA A 27 -5.06 1.25 -4.21
C ALA A 27 -5.14 1.63 -2.72
N GLY A 28 -4.09 2.25 -2.18
CA GLY A 28 -4.08 2.74 -0.79
C GLY A 28 -5.20 3.76 -0.53
N LEU A 29 -5.40 4.71 -1.44
CA LEU A 29 -6.49 5.68 -1.37
C LEU A 29 -7.88 5.01 -1.49
N ASP A 30 -7.98 3.93 -2.27
CA ASP A 30 -9.23 3.20 -2.44
C ASP A 30 -9.70 2.47 -1.18
N ILE A 31 -8.78 2.10 -0.31
CA ILE A 31 -9.06 1.44 0.97
C ILE A 31 -8.87 2.35 2.18
N ASP A 32 -8.78 3.66 1.97
CA ASP A 32 -8.55 4.65 3.02
C ASP A 32 -7.27 4.37 3.84
N PHE A 33 -6.24 3.80 3.19
CA PHE A 33 -4.93 3.61 3.80
C PHE A 33 -4.16 4.95 3.81
N VAL A 34 -4.63 5.82 4.66
CA VAL A 34 -4.12 7.19 4.89
C VAL A 34 -4.12 7.48 6.39
N PRO A 35 -3.35 8.46 6.86
CA PRO A 35 -3.40 8.86 8.26
C PRO A 35 -4.84 9.23 8.67
N GLY A 36 -5.37 8.53 9.67
CA GLY A 36 -6.63 8.89 10.32
C GLY A 36 -6.42 9.93 11.42
N GLU A 37 -7.44 10.15 12.25
CA GLU A 37 -7.34 11.04 13.41
C GLU A 37 -6.20 10.59 14.34
N GLY A 38 -5.27 11.51 14.63
CA GLY A 38 -4.06 11.23 15.42
C GLY A 38 -2.99 10.42 14.68
N GLY A 39 -3.22 10.01 13.41
CA GLY A 39 -2.22 9.35 12.58
C GLY A 39 -1.21 10.34 11.99
N LEU A 40 -0.02 9.82 11.69
CA LEU A 40 1.07 10.60 11.11
C LEU A 40 1.25 10.29 9.62
N ALA A 41 1.52 11.30 8.80
CA ALA A 41 1.98 11.12 7.43
C ALA A 41 3.44 10.65 7.40
N THR A 42 3.91 10.14 6.27
CA THR A 42 5.26 9.55 6.14
C THR A 42 6.37 10.47 6.66
N HIS A 43 6.33 11.77 6.29
CA HIS A 43 7.33 12.74 6.75
C HIS A 43 7.31 12.89 8.29
N ASP A 44 6.11 12.93 8.87
CA ASP A 44 5.94 13.11 10.33
C ASP A 44 6.33 11.84 11.08
N ILE A 45 6.07 10.64 10.51
CA ILE A 45 6.55 9.36 11.06
C ILE A 45 8.08 9.36 11.14
N VAL A 46 8.77 9.79 10.07
CA VAL A 46 10.24 9.85 10.04
C VAL A 46 10.76 10.81 11.09
N ALA A 47 10.15 12.00 11.21
CA ALA A 47 10.54 12.99 12.22
C ALA A 47 10.29 12.48 13.64
N ALA A 48 9.15 11.86 13.90
CA ALA A 48 8.80 11.29 15.20
C ALA A 48 9.72 10.12 15.60
N ALA A 49 10.09 9.26 14.63
CA ALA A 49 11.07 8.21 14.86
C ALA A 49 12.45 8.78 15.22
N GLY A 50 12.89 9.81 14.51
CA GLY A 50 14.15 10.50 14.78
C GLY A 50 14.20 11.14 16.16
N ASN A 51 13.07 11.63 16.67
CA ASN A 51 12.93 12.22 18.00
C ASN A 51 12.68 11.19 19.12
N GLY A 52 12.43 9.91 18.77
CA GLY A 52 12.12 8.86 19.74
C GLY A 52 10.65 8.76 20.15
N ASP A 53 9.75 9.52 19.52
CA ASP A 53 8.29 9.45 19.77
C ASP A 53 7.65 8.23 19.08
N VAL A 54 8.27 7.69 18.03
CA VAL A 54 7.93 6.43 17.37
C VAL A 54 9.05 5.43 17.60
N GLU A 55 8.73 4.38 18.34
CA GLU A 55 9.71 3.36 18.74
C GLU A 55 9.88 2.24 17.71
N VAL A 56 8.85 1.98 16.89
CA VAL A 56 8.85 0.90 15.88
C VAL A 56 8.36 1.42 14.54
N VAL A 57 9.13 1.15 13.49
CA VAL A 57 8.77 1.48 12.09
C VAL A 57 8.70 0.20 11.27
N TYR A 58 7.56 -0.03 10.63
CA TYR A 58 7.37 -1.16 9.72
C TYR A 58 7.35 -0.66 8.27
N LEU A 59 8.37 -1.00 7.52
CA LEU A 59 8.51 -0.65 6.10
C LEU A 59 7.95 -1.78 5.23
N LEU A 60 6.76 -1.57 4.69
CA LEU A 60 6.09 -2.55 3.82
C LEU A 60 6.35 -2.23 2.34
N GLY A 61 7.36 -2.85 1.77
CA GLY A 61 7.75 -2.68 0.37
C GLY A 61 8.08 -1.23 -0.01
N ALA A 62 8.48 -0.41 0.97
CA ALA A 62 8.74 1.02 0.80
C ALA A 62 9.96 1.41 1.63
N ASP A 63 10.96 1.98 0.97
CA ASP A 63 12.19 2.50 1.59
C ASP A 63 12.67 3.79 0.92
N GLU A 64 11.80 4.44 0.18
CA GLU A 64 12.02 5.72 -0.52
C GLU A 64 11.92 6.90 0.46
N ILE A 65 12.55 6.74 1.63
CA ILE A 65 12.64 7.72 2.71
C ILE A 65 14.09 7.85 3.16
N ASP A 66 14.39 8.89 3.92
CA ASP A 66 15.67 8.97 4.62
C ASP A 66 15.68 7.99 5.82
N THR A 67 16.17 6.79 5.58
CA THR A 67 16.24 5.74 6.60
C THR A 67 17.21 6.07 7.73
N GLN A 68 18.18 6.97 7.53
CA GLN A 68 19.07 7.43 8.59
C GLN A 68 18.37 8.36 9.58
N ALA A 69 17.35 9.07 9.12
CA ALA A 69 16.53 9.95 9.96
C ALA A 69 15.62 9.19 10.94
N LEU A 70 15.50 7.87 10.84
CA LEU A 70 14.70 7.03 11.76
C LEU A 70 15.32 6.90 13.17
N GLY A 71 16.51 7.45 13.39
CA GLY A 71 17.14 7.46 14.70
C GLY A 71 17.34 6.05 15.27
N ASN A 72 16.92 5.87 16.53
CA ASN A 72 17.02 4.58 17.26
C ASN A 72 15.74 3.73 17.17
N ALA A 73 14.78 4.05 16.32
CA ALA A 73 13.58 3.26 16.16
C ALA A 73 13.93 1.83 15.72
N PHE A 74 13.20 0.84 16.23
CA PHE A 74 13.30 -0.55 15.78
C PHE A 74 12.63 -0.68 14.42
N VAL A 75 13.39 -1.08 13.40
CA VAL A 75 12.93 -1.11 12.01
C VAL A 75 12.70 -2.54 11.53
N VAL A 76 11.48 -2.83 11.12
CA VAL A 76 11.12 -4.05 10.39
C VAL A 76 10.98 -3.71 8.92
N TYR A 77 11.71 -4.40 8.06
CA TYR A 77 11.58 -4.27 6.61
C TYR A 77 10.97 -5.53 6.03
N GLN A 78 9.81 -5.39 5.39
CA GLN A 78 9.21 -6.42 4.56
C GLN A 78 9.34 -6.00 3.10
N GLY A 79 10.17 -6.69 2.35
CA GLY A 79 10.45 -6.34 0.96
C GLY A 79 11.17 -7.45 0.21
N HIS A 80 11.46 -7.21 -1.06
CA HIS A 80 12.01 -8.21 -1.98
C HIS A 80 13.36 -7.79 -2.60
N HIS A 81 13.92 -6.66 -2.16
CA HIS A 81 15.25 -6.17 -2.56
C HIS A 81 16.11 -5.82 -1.35
N GLY A 82 17.42 -5.89 -1.53
CA GLY A 82 18.42 -5.53 -0.52
C GLY A 82 18.78 -4.04 -0.52
N ASP A 83 17.77 -3.17 -0.62
CA ASP A 83 17.93 -1.71 -0.71
C ASP A 83 18.08 -1.03 0.66
N ASN A 84 17.89 0.28 0.73
CA ASN A 84 18.09 1.10 1.93
C ASN A 84 17.29 0.60 3.14
N GLY A 85 16.05 0.15 2.93
CA GLY A 85 15.21 -0.42 3.98
C GLY A 85 15.83 -1.66 4.61
N ALA A 86 16.34 -2.59 3.79
CA ALA A 86 16.99 -3.81 4.26
C ALA A 86 18.29 -3.50 5.02
N HIS A 87 19.09 -2.54 4.57
CA HIS A 87 20.33 -2.15 5.25
C HIS A 87 20.10 -1.48 6.60
N ARG A 88 18.96 -0.77 6.77
CA ARG A 88 18.61 -0.11 8.02
C ARG A 88 17.87 -1.03 8.99
N ALA A 89 17.25 -2.09 8.50
CA ALA A 89 16.35 -2.92 9.31
C ALA A 89 17.07 -3.69 10.42
N ASP A 90 16.41 -3.77 11.56
CA ASP A 90 16.76 -4.69 12.66
C ASP A 90 16.21 -6.10 12.37
N VAL A 91 15.09 -6.19 11.63
CA VAL A 91 14.49 -7.44 11.15
C VAL A 91 14.07 -7.31 9.69
N ILE A 92 14.43 -8.32 8.89
CA ILE A 92 14.01 -8.43 7.49
C ILE A 92 13.03 -9.60 7.36
N LEU A 93 11.86 -9.33 6.80
CA LEU A 93 10.86 -10.31 6.42
C LEU A 93 10.84 -10.41 4.88
N PRO A 94 11.37 -11.48 4.27
CA PRO A 94 11.50 -11.54 2.83
C PRO A 94 10.13 -11.69 2.15
N GLY A 95 9.73 -10.65 1.42
CA GLY A 95 8.51 -10.60 0.62
C GLY A 95 8.75 -11.08 -0.81
N ALA A 96 7.71 -11.59 -1.46
CA ALA A 96 7.75 -11.96 -2.87
C ALA A 96 7.69 -10.72 -3.77
N ALA A 97 8.44 -10.74 -4.88
CA ALA A 97 8.36 -9.72 -5.92
C ALA A 97 7.00 -9.77 -6.66
N TYR A 98 6.70 -8.74 -7.45
CA TYR A 98 5.41 -8.64 -8.15
C TYR A 98 5.14 -9.79 -9.13
N THR A 99 6.19 -10.40 -9.69
CA THR A 99 6.12 -11.58 -10.57
C THR A 99 6.01 -12.90 -9.81
N GLU A 100 6.26 -12.89 -8.52
CA GLU A 100 6.37 -14.07 -7.65
C GLU A 100 5.15 -14.26 -6.74
N LYS A 101 4.09 -13.51 -7.00
CA LYS A 101 2.84 -13.56 -6.20
C LYS A 101 1.61 -13.30 -7.04
N ASN A 102 0.48 -13.76 -6.53
CA ASN A 102 -0.82 -13.33 -7.02
C ASN A 102 -1.24 -12.08 -6.24
N ALA A 103 -1.49 -10.98 -6.94
CA ALA A 103 -1.81 -9.71 -6.31
C ALA A 103 -2.94 -8.98 -7.03
N THR A 104 -3.56 -8.04 -6.33
CA THR A 104 -4.54 -7.12 -6.90
C THR A 104 -3.93 -5.73 -6.96
N TRP A 105 -3.92 -5.12 -8.12
CA TRP A 105 -3.29 -3.84 -8.40
C TRP A 105 -4.35 -2.83 -8.85
N VAL A 106 -4.12 -1.58 -8.53
CA VAL A 106 -4.96 -0.49 -9.03
C VAL A 106 -4.05 0.52 -9.74
N ASN A 107 -4.32 0.78 -11.02
CA ASN A 107 -3.55 1.75 -11.80
C ASN A 107 -3.97 3.19 -11.49
N THR A 108 -3.28 4.16 -12.09
CA THR A 108 -3.55 5.60 -11.90
C THR A 108 -4.98 6.01 -12.25
N GLU A 109 -5.64 5.29 -13.16
CA GLU A 109 -7.03 5.55 -13.55
C GLU A 109 -8.05 4.91 -12.59
N GLY A 110 -7.61 4.19 -11.56
CA GLY A 110 -8.47 3.46 -10.64
C GLY A 110 -8.95 2.11 -11.16
N ARG A 111 -8.33 1.58 -12.21
CA ARG A 111 -8.65 0.27 -12.75
C ARG A 111 -8.01 -0.82 -11.90
N VAL A 112 -8.84 -1.73 -11.41
CA VAL A 112 -8.40 -2.90 -10.65
C VAL A 112 -7.96 -4.01 -11.61
N GLN A 113 -6.76 -4.54 -11.41
CA GLN A 113 -6.15 -5.55 -12.27
C GLN A 113 -5.55 -6.68 -11.42
N LEU A 114 -5.55 -7.91 -11.98
CA LEU A 114 -4.89 -9.05 -11.35
C LEU A 114 -3.47 -9.23 -11.90
N GLY A 115 -2.49 -9.20 -11.00
CA GLY A 115 -1.18 -9.81 -11.24
C GLY A 115 -1.25 -11.30 -10.95
N ARG A 116 -0.67 -12.11 -11.81
CA ARG A 116 -0.57 -13.56 -11.63
C ARG A 116 0.87 -13.96 -11.38
N LEU A 117 1.03 -14.92 -10.48
CA LEU A 117 2.32 -15.55 -10.23
C LEU A 117 2.88 -16.12 -11.53
N ALA A 118 4.08 -15.68 -11.91
CA ALA A 118 4.81 -16.13 -13.09
C ALA A 118 6.02 -17.01 -12.73
N ALA A 119 6.61 -16.78 -11.55
CA ALA A 119 7.73 -17.55 -11.02
C ALA A 119 7.53 -17.76 -9.50
N PHE A 120 8.09 -18.83 -8.97
CA PHE A 120 8.04 -19.03 -7.52
C PHE A 120 9.01 -18.08 -6.80
N PRO A 121 8.63 -17.58 -5.60
CA PRO A 121 9.53 -16.77 -4.79
C PRO A 121 10.80 -17.57 -4.43
N PRO A 122 11.97 -16.94 -4.43
CA PRO A 122 13.22 -17.61 -4.04
C PRO A 122 13.33 -17.78 -2.53
N GLY A 123 13.98 -18.84 -2.10
CA GLY A 123 14.35 -19.09 -0.71
C GLY A 123 13.15 -19.01 0.26
N ASP A 124 13.27 -18.16 1.26
CA ASP A 124 12.25 -17.98 2.29
C ASP A 124 11.24 -16.85 1.98
N ALA A 125 11.29 -16.26 0.79
CA ALA A 125 10.35 -15.22 0.40
C ALA A 125 8.92 -15.75 0.35
N ARG A 126 7.98 -14.93 0.82
CA ARG A 126 6.54 -15.26 0.94
C ARG A 126 5.68 -14.12 0.38
N GLU A 127 4.46 -14.44 -0.02
CA GLU A 127 3.46 -13.43 -0.37
C GLU A 127 3.19 -12.53 0.85
N ASP A 128 3.16 -11.22 0.65
CA ASP A 128 3.11 -10.21 1.72
C ASP A 128 1.97 -10.43 2.72
N TRP A 129 0.80 -10.80 2.21
CA TRP A 129 -0.39 -11.04 3.04
C TRP A 129 -0.19 -12.21 4.02
N THR A 130 0.58 -13.24 3.63
CA THR A 130 0.84 -14.41 4.51
C THR A 130 1.75 -14.03 5.67
N ILE A 131 2.73 -13.15 5.43
CA ILE A 131 3.62 -12.61 6.47
C ILE A 131 2.80 -11.80 7.46
N ILE A 132 1.97 -10.87 6.97
CA ILE A 132 1.13 -10.01 7.81
C ILE A 132 0.09 -10.84 8.57
N ARG A 133 -0.49 -11.85 7.92
CA ARG A 133 -1.44 -12.77 8.57
C ARG A 133 -0.79 -13.52 9.73
N ALA A 134 0.42 -14.08 9.53
CA ALA A 134 1.17 -14.75 10.57
C ALA A 134 1.56 -13.79 11.71
N LEU A 135 2.02 -12.58 11.39
CA LEU A 135 2.33 -11.55 12.37
C LEU A 135 1.10 -11.19 13.22
N SER A 136 -0.07 -11.09 12.61
CA SER A 136 -1.32 -10.77 13.30
C SER A 136 -1.68 -11.81 14.38
N ASP A 137 -1.37 -13.09 14.15
CA ASP A 137 -1.56 -14.15 15.15
C ASP A 137 -0.61 -13.98 16.34
N VAL A 138 0.66 -13.69 16.06
CA VAL A 138 1.68 -13.44 17.11
C VAL A 138 1.30 -12.24 17.97
N LEU A 139 0.71 -11.21 17.36
CA LEU A 139 0.25 -10.00 18.06
C LEU A 139 -1.11 -10.20 18.78
N GLY A 140 -1.72 -11.39 18.69
CA GLY A 140 -3.00 -11.68 19.33
C GLY A 140 -4.20 -10.96 18.70
N LYS A 141 -4.07 -10.48 17.45
CA LYS A 141 -5.13 -9.78 16.70
C LYS A 141 -5.24 -10.39 15.30
N SER A 142 -5.63 -11.67 15.24
CA SER A 142 -5.69 -12.43 14.01
C SER A 142 -6.57 -11.77 12.95
N ILE A 143 -6.02 -11.58 11.75
CA ILE A 143 -6.78 -11.14 10.58
C ILE A 143 -7.66 -12.30 10.12
N PRO A 144 -8.98 -12.11 9.92
CA PRO A 144 -9.94 -13.18 9.65
C PRO A 144 -9.89 -13.64 8.18
N CYS A 145 -8.73 -14.07 7.70
CA CYS A 145 -8.58 -14.69 6.38
C CYS A 145 -7.43 -15.69 6.38
N ASP A 146 -7.64 -16.83 5.75
CA ASP A 146 -6.66 -17.92 5.66
C ASP A 146 -6.25 -18.21 4.20
N ASP A 147 -6.82 -17.51 3.25
CA ASP A 147 -6.47 -17.60 1.84
C ASP A 147 -6.61 -16.25 1.11
N LEU A 148 -6.09 -16.18 -0.11
CA LEU A 148 -6.16 -14.97 -0.94
C LEU A 148 -7.60 -14.58 -1.32
N ARG A 149 -8.56 -15.53 -1.31
CA ARG A 149 -9.97 -15.21 -1.54
C ARG A 149 -10.55 -14.44 -0.36
N GLY A 150 -10.17 -14.83 0.86
CA GLY A 150 -10.52 -14.08 2.06
C GLY A 150 -9.97 -12.64 2.02
N VAL A 151 -8.69 -12.46 1.65
CA VAL A 151 -8.09 -11.13 1.46
C VAL A 151 -8.86 -10.31 0.43
N ARG A 152 -9.21 -10.90 -0.73
CA ARG A 152 -9.98 -10.21 -1.78
C ARG A 152 -11.40 -9.88 -1.34
N SER A 153 -12.04 -10.73 -0.55
CA SER A 153 -13.34 -10.43 0.04
C SER A 153 -13.27 -9.23 0.97
N MET A 154 -12.20 -9.10 1.76
CA MET A 154 -11.96 -7.92 2.59
C MET A 154 -11.76 -6.67 1.74
N LEU A 155 -11.02 -6.73 0.63
CA LEU A 155 -10.88 -5.62 -0.31
C LEU A 155 -12.22 -5.16 -0.88
N VAL A 156 -13.07 -6.10 -1.31
CA VAL A 156 -14.42 -5.80 -1.84
C VAL A 156 -15.30 -5.15 -0.76
N ASN A 157 -15.20 -5.61 0.49
CA ASN A 157 -15.94 -5.01 1.60
C ASN A 157 -15.45 -3.59 1.92
N ALA A 158 -14.15 -3.34 1.79
CA ALA A 158 -13.58 -2.01 1.99
C ALA A 158 -13.98 -1.06 0.84
N ASN A 159 -13.96 -1.53 -0.41
CA ASN A 159 -14.36 -0.72 -1.55
C ASN A 159 -14.89 -1.60 -2.70
N ALA A 160 -16.14 -1.37 -3.09
CA ALA A 160 -16.82 -2.11 -4.16
C ALA A 160 -16.11 -2.03 -5.53
N ASN A 161 -15.20 -1.07 -5.74
CA ASN A 161 -14.38 -1.01 -6.95
C ASN A 161 -13.59 -2.30 -7.19
N PHE A 162 -13.19 -3.00 -6.13
CA PHE A 162 -12.45 -4.26 -6.21
C PHE A 162 -13.29 -5.44 -6.74
N MET A 163 -14.59 -5.27 -6.96
CA MET A 163 -15.41 -6.24 -7.71
C MET A 163 -15.17 -6.16 -9.23
N ASN A 164 -14.69 -5.04 -9.72
CA ASN A 164 -14.56 -4.74 -11.16
C ASN A 164 -13.16 -5.12 -11.68
N ILE A 165 -12.69 -6.31 -11.35
CA ILE A 165 -11.36 -6.77 -11.75
C ILE A 165 -11.26 -6.86 -13.27
N ASP A 166 -10.21 -6.24 -13.84
CA ASP A 166 -9.92 -6.18 -15.28
C ASP A 166 -11.00 -5.50 -16.13
N ILE A 167 -12.01 -4.88 -15.51
CA ILE A 167 -13.04 -4.12 -16.20
C ILE A 167 -12.63 -2.65 -16.23
N ALA A 168 -12.61 -2.04 -17.41
CA ALA A 168 -12.44 -0.59 -17.56
C ALA A 168 -13.71 0.11 -17.09
N VAL A 169 -13.74 0.57 -15.86
CA VAL A 169 -14.83 1.41 -15.34
C VAL A 169 -14.39 2.87 -15.50
N HIS A 170 -15.06 3.61 -16.37
CA HIS A 170 -14.91 5.06 -16.40
C HIS A 170 -15.54 5.67 -15.14
N LYS A 171 -14.82 5.66 -14.04
CA LYS A 171 -15.20 6.40 -12.84
C LYS A 171 -14.53 7.77 -12.87
N VAL A 172 -15.36 8.77 -13.05
CA VAL A 172 -14.99 10.14 -12.72
C VAL A 172 -14.86 10.21 -11.19
N ARG A 173 -13.64 10.17 -10.68
CA ARG A 173 -13.39 10.49 -9.27
C ARG A 173 -13.27 12.00 -9.14
N ILE A 174 -14.27 12.62 -8.53
CA ILE A 174 -14.13 13.97 -8.02
C ILE A 174 -13.21 13.84 -6.79
N GLY A 175 -11.94 14.20 -6.95
CA GLY A 175 -11.02 14.27 -5.82
C GLY A 175 -11.54 15.34 -4.87
N VAL A 176 -12.05 14.93 -3.71
CA VAL A 176 -12.25 15.83 -2.59
C VAL A 176 -10.86 16.06 -2.01
N ASN A 177 -10.36 17.28 -2.14
CA ASN A 177 -9.14 17.73 -1.48
C ASN A 177 -9.32 17.62 0.04
N GLN A 178 -8.47 16.86 0.67
CA GLN A 178 -8.01 17.05 2.05
C GLN A 178 -6.50 17.13 2.05
#